data_17e4d6f6abc40fc890eaa1365f5003b4
#
_entry.id   17e4d6f6abc40fc890eaa1365f5003b4
#
_cell.length_a   1.000
_cell.length_b   1.000
_cell.length_c   1.000
_cell.angle_alpha   90.00
_cell.angle_beta   90.00
_cell.angle_gamma   90.00
#
_symmetry.space_group_name_H-M   'P 1'
#
loop_
_entity.id
_entity.type
_entity.pdbx_description
1 polymer ?
#
loop_
_entity_poly.entity_id
_entity_poly.type
_entity_poly.pdbx_seq_one_letter_code
_entity_poly.pdbx_strand_id
1 'polypeptide(L)'
;FDVKEVLELKRVKEIPFDADRKLLTTVNKVGEKYFVYTKGGIDELIARCNSYIVNGEIKNDLANYKAEIDKYNVEMAKEALRVLAMAYKEMDHEPTDEEMKNIENDLIFVGMVGMIDPPREEVKVAVEKCKTAGIKTVMITGDHKITAVAIAKALGILENEDEAITGSEL
;
A
#
# COMPACT_ATOMS: atom_id res chain seq x y z
N PHE A 1 10.09 7.51 -19.74
CA PHE A 1 10.60 7.43 -18.36
C PHE A 1 11.85 6.57 -18.34
N ASP A 2 13.03 7.15 -18.06
CA ASP A 2 14.26 6.39 -17.95
C ASP A 2 14.51 6.00 -16.49
N VAL A 3 14.42 4.69 -16.22
CA VAL A 3 14.66 4.13 -14.88
C VAL A 3 16.08 4.42 -14.39
N LYS A 4 17.07 4.53 -15.32
CA LYS A 4 18.46 4.80 -14.96
C LYS A 4 18.61 6.20 -14.35
N GLU A 5 17.97 7.21 -14.93
CA GLU A 5 17.99 8.58 -14.37
C GLU A 5 17.45 8.63 -12.94
N VAL A 6 16.41 7.85 -12.65
CA VAL A 6 15.83 7.79 -11.29
C VAL A 6 16.74 7.08 -10.31
N LEU A 7 17.44 6.02 -10.76
CA LEU A 7 18.39 5.29 -9.92
C LEU A 7 19.66 6.12 -9.59
N GLU A 8 19.97 7.11 -10.42
CA GLU A 8 21.09 8.04 -10.19
C GLU A 8 20.76 9.16 -9.20
N LEU A 9 19.49 9.36 -8.84
CA LEU A 9 19.10 10.39 -7.86
C LEU A 9 19.72 10.10 -6.50
N LYS A 10 20.48 11.09 -6.02
CA LYS A 10 21.19 10.97 -4.74
C LYS A 10 20.19 10.90 -3.57
N ARG A 11 20.08 9.73 -2.93
CA ARG A 11 19.40 9.59 -1.66
C ARG A 11 20.28 10.19 -0.56
N VAL A 12 19.74 11.16 0.19
CA VAL A 12 20.45 11.86 1.25
C VAL A 12 20.04 11.37 2.63
N LYS A 13 18.77 11.04 2.83
CA LYS A 13 18.23 10.47 4.09
C LYS A 13 17.18 9.41 3.81
N GLU A 14 16.92 8.56 4.80
CA GLU A 14 15.91 7.50 4.74
C GLU A 14 15.33 7.21 6.11
N ILE A 15 14.02 6.94 6.17
CA ILE A 15 13.36 6.27 7.28
C ILE A 15 12.94 4.90 6.73
N PRO A 16 13.61 3.80 7.15
CA PRO A 16 13.31 2.46 6.64
C PRO A 16 11.87 2.05 6.92
N PHE A 17 11.39 1.04 6.20
CA PHE A 17 10.08 0.45 6.47
C PHE A 17 10.03 -0.08 7.90
N ASP A 18 8.94 0.25 8.56
CA ASP A 18 8.60 -0.25 9.88
C ASP A 18 7.17 -0.81 9.87
N ALA A 19 6.97 -2.00 10.46
CA ALA A 19 5.71 -2.73 10.38
C ALA A 19 4.58 -2.06 11.19
N ASP A 20 4.90 -1.37 12.27
CA ASP A 20 3.90 -0.66 13.09
C ASP A 20 3.47 0.65 12.39
N ARG A 21 4.43 1.34 11.78
CA ARG A 21 4.19 2.57 11.02
C ARG A 21 3.68 2.31 9.62
N LYS A 22 3.99 1.15 9.03
CA LYS A 22 3.65 0.67 7.67
C LYS A 22 4.07 1.62 6.54
N LEU A 23 5.05 2.45 6.75
CA LEU A 23 5.59 3.44 5.81
C LEU A 23 7.08 3.23 5.59
N LEU A 24 7.55 3.67 4.42
CA LEU A 24 8.96 3.83 4.07
C LEU A 24 9.11 5.22 3.45
N THR A 25 10.12 5.98 3.88
CA THR A 25 10.36 7.33 3.39
C THR A 25 11.82 7.50 2.97
N THR A 26 12.03 8.12 1.80
CA THR A 26 13.35 8.51 1.33
C THR A 26 13.38 10.00 1.02
N VAL A 27 14.52 10.61 1.24
CA VAL A 27 14.79 11.99 0.84
C VAL A 27 15.85 11.98 -0.25
N ASN A 28 15.51 12.49 -1.41
CA ASN A 28 16.38 12.50 -2.58
C ASN A 28 16.65 13.94 -3.03
N LYS A 29 17.90 14.25 -3.38
CA LYS A 29 18.25 15.53 -4.00
C LYS A 29 17.98 15.45 -5.50
N VAL A 30 17.20 16.42 -6.01
CA VAL A 30 16.84 16.55 -7.43
C VAL A 30 17.11 18.00 -7.85
N GLY A 31 18.19 18.23 -8.56
CA GLY A 31 18.68 19.59 -8.86
C GLY A 31 19.04 20.33 -7.57
N GLU A 32 18.47 21.51 -7.36
CA GLU A 32 18.68 22.32 -6.16
C GLU A 32 17.69 22.05 -5.02
N LYS A 33 16.71 21.16 -5.26
CA LYS A 33 15.63 20.84 -4.30
C LYS A 33 15.78 19.45 -3.70
N TYR A 34 15.03 19.22 -2.64
CA TYR A 34 14.94 17.93 -1.96
C TYR A 34 13.51 17.43 -2.00
N PHE A 35 13.35 16.18 -2.37
CA PHE A 35 12.05 15.53 -2.44
C PHE A 35 11.97 14.44 -1.41
N VAL A 36 10.95 14.51 -0.59
CA VAL A 36 10.58 13.49 0.38
C VAL A 36 9.56 12.58 -0.29
N TYR A 37 9.92 11.33 -0.54
CA TYR A 37 9.02 10.33 -1.11
C TYR A 37 8.63 9.34 -0.03
N THR A 38 7.33 9.19 0.20
CA THR A 38 6.79 8.24 1.17
C THR A 38 5.87 7.25 0.47
N LYS A 39 6.02 5.96 0.79
CA LYS A 39 5.13 4.89 0.32
C LYS A 39 4.74 3.98 1.47
N GLY A 40 3.56 3.37 1.39
CA GLY A 40 3.11 2.42 2.40
C GLY A 40 1.62 2.13 2.37
N GLY A 41 1.08 1.72 3.53
CA GLY A 41 -0.34 1.45 3.71
C GLY A 41 -1.20 2.68 3.42
N ILE A 42 -2.32 2.47 2.75
CA ILE A 42 -3.18 3.60 2.32
C ILE A 42 -3.71 4.39 3.52
N ASP A 43 -4.16 3.72 4.57
CA ASP A 43 -4.78 4.36 5.73
C ASP A 43 -3.76 5.23 6.48
N GLU A 44 -2.56 4.71 6.70
CA GLU A 44 -1.47 5.41 7.39
C GLU A 44 -0.93 6.57 6.56
N LEU A 45 -0.84 6.39 5.23
CA LEU A 45 -0.30 7.42 4.35
C LEU A 45 -1.29 8.58 4.16
N ILE A 46 -2.56 8.29 3.88
CA ILE A 46 -3.57 9.32 3.63
C ILE A 46 -3.80 10.22 4.84
N ALA A 47 -3.66 9.68 6.06
CA ALA A 47 -3.75 10.44 7.30
C ALA A 47 -2.62 11.49 7.46
N ARG A 48 -1.55 11.37 6.69
CA ARG A 48 -0.38 12.26 6.69
C ARG A 48 -0.36 13.23 5.51
N CYS A 49 -1.34 13.12 4.62
CA CYS A 49 -1.50 14.00 3.47
C CYS A 49 -2.51 15.10 3.78
N ASN A 50 -2.25 16.31 3.28
CA ASN A 50 -3.19 17.44 3.31
C ASN A 50 -3.67 17.85 1.92
N SER A 51 -3.02 17.36 0.88
CA SER A 51 -3.29 17.68 -0.52
C SER A 51 -3.07 16.45 -1.41
N TYR A 52 -3.49 16.55 -2.66
CA TYR A 52 -3.30 15.52 -3.67
C TYR A 52 -2.98 16.16 -5.03
N ILE A 53 -2.38 15.40 -5.93
CA ILE A 53 -2.05 15.86 -7.28
C ILE A 53 -2.91 15.14 -8.31
N VAL A 54 -3.51 15.90 -9.22
CA VAL A 54 -4.30 15.41 -10.34
C VAL A 54 -3.94 16.20 -11.59
N ASN A 55 -3.60 15.51 -12.68
CA ASN A 55 -3.19 16.13 -13.96
C ASN A 55 -2.07 17.19 -13.81
N GLY A 56 -1.16 17.00 -12.87
CA GLY A 56 -0.05 17.91 -12.60
C GLY A 56 -0.41 19.11 -11.70
N GLU A 57 -1.66 19.24 -11.26
CA GLU A 57 -2.12 20.29 -10.36
C GLU A 57 -2.29 19.79 -8.93
N ILE A 58 -1.76 20.54 -7.96
CA ILE A 58 -1.94 20.24 -6.53
C ILE A 58 -3.27 20.82 -6.07
N LYS A 59 -4.08 19.98 -5.43
CA LYS A 59 -5.39 20.30 -4.84
C LYS A 59 -5.32 20.18 -3.31
N ASN A 60 -5.87 21.14 -2.59
CA ASN A 60 -5.82 21.21 -1.11
C ASN A 60 -7.10 20.71 -0.43
N ASP A 61 -7.99 20.07 -1.16
CA ASP A 61 -9.30 19.59 -0.70
C ASP A 61 -9.33 18.04 -0.56
N LEU A 62 -8.24 17.46 -0.09
CA LEU A 62 -8.09 16.01 0.05
C LEU A 62 -9.25 15.35 0.81
N ALA A 63 -9.83 16.04 1.81
CA ALA A 63 -10.96 15.53 2.56
C ALA A 63 -12.17 15.18 1.67
N ASN A 64 -12.41 15.97 0.63
CA ASN A 64 -13.49 15.73 -0.34
C ASN A 64 -13.15 14.59 -1.31
N TYR A 65 -11.85 14.40 -1.59
CA TYR A 65 -11.38 13.35 -2.50
C TYR A 65 -11.18 12.00 -1.82
N LYS A 66 -11.13 11.97 -0.49
CA LYS A 66 -10.89 10.74 0.29
C LYS A 66 -11.90 9.62 -0.02
N ALA A 67 -13.18 9.94 -0.16
CA ALA A 67 -14.21 8.96 -0.47
C ALA A 67 -13.97 8.25 -1.82
N GLU A 68 -13.40 8.95 -2.80
CA GLU A 68 -13.03 8.38 -4.11
C GLU A 68 -11.80 7.47 -3.97
N ILE A 69 -10.80 7.87 -3.19
CA ILE A 69 -9.62 7.04 -2.87
C ILE A 69 -10.06 5.75 -2.19
N ASP A 70 -10.91 5.83 -1.16
CA ASP A 70 -11.41 4.67 -0.41
C ASP A 70 -12.18 3.73 -1.34
N LYS A 71 -13.00 4.26 -2.26
CA LYS A 71 -13.71 3.46 -3.26
C LYS A 71 -12.76 2.65 -4.12
N TYR A 72 -11.73 3.28 -4.72
CA TYR A 72 -10.75 2.57 -5.54
C TYR A 72 -9.93 1.57 -4.74
N ASN A 73 -9.59 1.88 -3.49
CA ASN A 73 -8.91 0.95 -2.59
C ASN A 73 -9.73 -0.33 -2.39
N VAL A 74 -11.04 -0.18 -2.12
CA VAL A 74 -11.95 -1.32 -1.96
C VAL A 74 -12.10 -2.11 -3.26
N GLU A 75 -12.19 -1.45 -4.42
CA GLU A 75 -12.27 -2.10 -5.73
C GLU A 75 -11.02 -2.94 -5.99
N MET A 76 -9.82 -2.40 -5.78
CA MET A 76 -8.55 -3.13 -5.92
C MET A 76 -8.46 -4.31 -4.95
N ALA A 77 -8.87 -4.12 -3.69
CA ALA A 77 -8.85 -5.18 -2.69
C ALA A 77 -9.79 -6.36 -3.03
N LYS A 78 -10.95 -6.09 -3.66
CA LYS A 78 -11.87 -7.14 -4.15
C LYS A 78 -11.25 -7.99 -5.26
N GLU A 79 -10.29 -7.44 -6.00
CA GLU A 79 -9.52 -8.15 -7.03
C GLU A 79 -8.27 -8.84 -6.45
N ALA A 80 -8.19 -8.99 -5.11
CA ALA A 80 -7.04 -9.55 -4.39
C ALA A 80 -5.73 -8.76 -4.61
N LEU A 81 -5.82 -7.46 -4.94
CA LEU A 81 -4.65 -6.62 -5.09
C LEU A 81 -4.16 -6.12 -3.73
N ARG A 82 -2.87 -6.24 -3.49
CA ARG A 82 -2.20 -5.55 -2.39
C ARG A 82 -1.97 -4.10 -2.79
N VAL A 83 -2.63 -3.18 -2.11
CA VAL A 83 -2.56 -1.75 -2.43
C VAL A 83 -1.39 -1.09 -1.72
N LEU A 84 -0.60 -0.34 -2.47
CA LEU A 84 0.48 0.51 -1.97
C LEU A 84 0.20 1.95 -2.40
N ALA A 85 0.14 2.85 -1.44
CA ALA A 85 -0.05 4.27 -1.67
C ALA A 85 1.30 5.02 -1.73
N MET A 86 1.32 6.15 -2.43
CA MET A 86 2.50 6.99 -2.61
C MET A 86 2.14 8.45 -2.41
N ALA A 87 3.04 9.16 -1.73
CA ALA A 87 2.95 10.59 -1.53
C ALA A 87 4.35 11.23 -1.56
N TYR A 88 4.40 12.54 -1.74
CA TYR A 88 5.65 13.28 -1.70
C TYR A 88 5.45 14.67 -1.08
N LYS A 89 6.55 15.32 -0.76
CA LYS A 89 6.64 16.78 -0.59
C LYS A 89 7.99 17.30 -1.05
N GLU A 90 8.03 18.58 -1.37
CA GLU A 90 9.22 19.30 -1.79
C GLU A 90 9.78 20.14 -0.64
N MET A 91 11.11 20.24 -0.55
CA MET A 91 11.83 21.08 0.39
C MET A 91 12.95 21.83 -0.34
N ASP A 92 13.21 23.06 0.05
CA ASP A 92 14.25 23.90 -0.55
C ASP A 92 15.64 23.64 0.07
N HIS A 93 15.73 22.82 1.11
CA HIS A 93 16.96 22.46 1.78
C HIS A 93 16.96 20.99 2.24
N GLU A 94 18.14 20.47 2.51
CA GLU A 94 18.27 19.13 3.09
C GLU A 94 17.67 19.13 4.52
N PRO A 95 16.72 18.22 4.81
CA PRO A 95 16.07 18.21 6.12
C PRO A 95 17.07 17.95 7.25
N THR A 96 16.97 18.73 8.30
CA THR A 96 17.70 18.51 9.54
C THR A 96 17.20 17.27 10.28
N ASP A 97 17.94 16.80 11.28
CA ASP A 97 17.51 15.63 12.07
C ASP A 97 16.25 15.91 12.90
N GLU A 98 16.01 17.18 13.27
CA GLU A 98 14.78 17.57 13.94
C GLU A 98 13.57 17.53 12.98
N GLU A 99 13.75 18.03 11.76
CA GLU A 99 12.70 17.97 10.73
C GLU A 99 12.38 16.52 10.32
N MET A 100 13.37 15.63 10.34
CA MET A 100 13.17 14.21 10.04
C MET A 100 12.17 13.53 11.00
N LYS A 101 12.00 14.01 12.24
CA LYS A 101 11.03 13.46 13.19
C LYS A 101 9.58 13.63 12.72
N ASN A 102 9.31 14.67 11.92
CA ASN A 102 7.99 15.00 11.40
C ASN A 102 7.93 15.01 9.88
N ILE A 103 8.94 14.43 9.22
CA ILE A 103 9.11 14.52 7.76
C ILE A 103 7.94 13.93 6.98
N GLU A 104 7.23 12.95 7.54
CA GLU A 104 6.13 12.22 6.94
C GLU A 104 4.76 12.92 7.09
N ASN A 105 4.72 14.17 7.51
CA ASN A 105 3.51 14.97 7.58
C ASN A 105 3.45 16.00 6.45
N ASP A 106 2.25 16.53 6.19
CA ASP A 106 1.97 17.53 5.15
C ASP A 106 2.39 17.04 3.76
N LEU A 107 2.12 15.78 3.47
CA LEU A 107 2.42 15.17 2.20
C LEU A 107 1.35 15.48 1.14
N ILE A 108 1.77 15.40 -0.12
CA ILE A 108 0.91 15.49 -1.30
C ILE A 108 0.65 14.07 -1.78
N PHE A 109 -0.57 13.60 -1.69
CA PHE A 109 -0.95 12.28 -2.20
C PHE A 109 -0.82 12.22 -3.72
N VAL A 110 -0.11 11.21 -4.24
CA VAL A 110 0.10 11.02 -5.68
C VAL A 110 -0.87 10.02 -6.26
N GLY A 111 -1.11 8.94 -5.53
CA GLY A 111 -1.93 7.84 -6.01
C GLY A 111 -1.60 6.53 -5.31
N MET A 112 -2.17 5.46 -5.84
CA MET A 112 -1.96 4.11 -5.34
C MET A 112 -1.80 3.14 -6.50
N VAL A 113 -1.08 2.04 -6.24
CA VAL A 113 -0.92 0.93 -7.16
C VAL A 113 -1.37 -0.36 -6.49
N GLY A 114 -2.09 -1.18 -7.24
CA GLY A 114 -2.43 -2.53 -6.84
C GLY A 114 -1.37 -3.50 -7.35
N MET A 115 -0.86 -4.34 -6.46
CA MET A 115 0.05 -5.43 -6.78
C MET A 115 -0.66 -6.76 -6.58
N ILE A 116 -0.50 -7.68 -7.49
CA ILE A 116 -0.98 -9.04 -7.34
C ILE A 116 0.22 -9.99 -7.19
N ASP A 117 0.16 -10.84 -6.17
CA ASP A 117 0.99 -12.03 -6.06
C ASP A 117 0.05 -13.24 -6.24
N PRO A 118 -0.15 -13.70 -7.49
CA PRO A 118 -1.14 -14.72 -7.74
C PRO A 118 -0.76 -16.00 -7.01
N PRO A 119 -1.73 -16.69 -6.39
CA PRO A 119 -1.48 -18.00 -5.82
C PRO A 119 -0.96 -18.94 -6.91
N ARG A 120 -0.03 -19.84 -6.53
CA ARG A 120 0.52 -20.82 -7.44
C ARG A 120 -0.61 -21.76 -7.96
N GLU A 121 -0.61 -22.03 -9.25
CA GLU A 121 -1.67 -22.86 -9.88
C GLU A 121 -1.80 -24.24 -9.23
N GLU A 122 -0.67 -24.86 -8.82
CA GLU A 122 -0.66 -26.16 -8.14
C GLU A 122 -1.41 -26.17 -6.79
N VAL A 123 -1.55 -25.01 -6.12
CA VAL A 123 -2.24 -24.90 -4.82
C VAL A 123 -3.73 -25.20 -4.98
N LYS A 124 -4.36 -24.74 -6.07
CA LYS A 124 -5.77 -25.02 -6.33
C LYS A 124 -6.04 -26.52 -6.46
N VAL A 125 -5.18 -27.22 -7.20
CA VAL A 125 -5.26 -28.68 -7.35
C VAL A 125 -5.02 -29.40 -6.03
N ALA A 126 -4.09 -28.90 -5.21
CA ALA A 126 -3.81 -29.46 -3.88
C ALA A 126 -5.01 -29.30 -2.93
N VAL A 127 -5.63 -28.12 -2.91
CA VAL A 127 -6.84 -27.85 -2.11
C VAL A 127 -8.00 -28.77 -2.51
N GLU A 128 -8.20 -28.99 -3.81
CA GLU A 128 -9.24 -29.91 -4.31
C GLU A 128 -8.99 -31.35 -3.85
N LYS A 129 -7.74 -31.81 -3.89
CA LYS A 129 -7.37 -33.12 -3.36
C LYS A 129 -7.63 -33.23 -1.86
N CYS A 130 -7.30 -32.20 -1.09
CA CYS A 130 -7.61 -32.14 0.34
C CYS A 130 -9.12 -32.27 0.59
N LYS A 131 -9.94 -31.50 -0.12
CA LYS A 131 -11.40 -31.60 -0.05
C LYS A 131 -11.89 -33.03 -0.33
N THR A 132 -11.40 -33.65 -1.40
CA THR A 132 -11.78 -35.02 -1.79
C THR A 132 -11.39 -36.05 -0.71
N ALA A 133 -10.28 -35.81 0.00
CA ALA A 133 -9.80 -36.63 1.11
C ALA A 133 -10.50 -36.31 2.46
N GLY A 134 -11.47 -35.40 2.49
CA GLY A 134 -12.13 -34.96 3.72
C GLY A 134 -11.27 -34.08 4.64
N ILE A 135 -10.18 -33.52 4.12
CA ILE A 135 -9.27 -32.65 4.87
C ILE A 135 -9.73 -31.19 4.70
N LYS A 136 -10.04 -30.52 5.81
CA LYS A 136 -10.37 -29.10 5.82
C LYS A 136 -9.10 -28.25 5.72
N THR A 137 -8.99 -27.50 4.64
CA THR A 137 -7.90 -26.52 4.44
C THR A 137 -8.28 -25.19 5.10
N VAL A 138 -7.36 -24.58 5.84
CA VAL A 138 -7.52 -23.26 6.48
C VAL A 138 -6.40 -22.35 6.01
N MET A 139 -6.75 -21.13 5.57
CA MET A 139 -5.78 -20.10 5.21
C MET A 139 -5.58 -19.16 6.40
N ILE A 140 -4.32 -18.95 6.80
CA ILE A 140 -3.92 -17.98 7.82
C ILE A 140 -2.96 -17.01 7.16
N THR A 141 -3.27 -15.70 7.21
CA THR A 141 -2.51 -14.65 6.56
C THR A 141 -2.53 -13.36 7.38
N GLY A 142 -1.51 -12.53 7.19
CA GLY A 142 -1.47 -11.15 7.69
C GLY A 142 -2.10 -10.11 6.73
N ASP A 143 -2.66 -10.55 5.59
CA ASP A 143 -3.29 -9.67 4.63
C ASP A 143 -4.63 -9.12 5.14
N HIS A 144 -5.08 -8.02 4.53
CA HIS A 144 -6.39 -7.47 4.82
C HIS A 144 -7.51 -8.49 4.51
N LYS A 145 -8.55 -8.57 5.38
CA LYS A 145 -9.63 -9.56 5.29
C LYS A 145 -10.24 -9.68 3.88
N ILE A 146 -10.49 -8.55 3.20
CA ILE A 146 -11.07 -8.54 1.84
C ILE A 146 -10.15 -9.25 0.83
N THR A 147 -8.85 -8.96 0.86
CA THR A 147 -7.84 -9.58 -0.01
C THR A 147 -7.73 -11.08 0.29
N ALA A 148 -7.68 -11.44 1.57
CA ALA A 148 -7.61 -12.85 2.01
C ALA A 148 -8.84 -13.66 1.54
N VAL A 149 -10.03 -13.09 1.66
CA VAL A 149 -11.28 -13.69 1.17
C VAL A 149 -11.24 -13.93 -0.33
N ALA A 150 -10.79 -12.93 -1.12
CA ALA A 150 -10.71 -13.05 -2.57
C ALA A 150 -9.74 -14.17 -2.99
N ILE A 151 -8.57 -14.27 -2.36
CA ILE A 151 -7.58 -15.35 -2.60
C ILE A 151 -8.15 -16.71 -2.18
N ALA A 152 -8.75 -16.82 -1.01
CA ALA A 152 -9.30 -18.07 -0.51
C ALA A 152 -10.44 -18.59 -1.40
N LYS A 153 -11.31 -17.71 -1.92
CA LYS A 153 -12.33 -18.05 -2.93
C LYS A 153 -11.69 -18.54 -4.23
N ALA A 154 -10.69 -17.84 -4.75
CA ALA A 154 -10.00 -18.22 -5.98
C ALA A 154 -9.32 -19.60 -5.90
N LEU A 155 -8.83 -19.96 -4.70
CA LEU A 155 -8.24 -21.27 -4.41
C LEU A 155 -9.28 -22.37 -4.09
N GLY A 156 -10.54 -22.00 -3.88
CA GLY A 156 -11.58 -22.94 -3.47
C GLY A 156 -11.51 -23.36 -2.00
N ILE A 157 -10.80 -22.62 -1.16
CA ILE A 157 -10.72 -22.83 0.31
C ILE A 157 -12.01 -22.34 0.97
N LEU A 158 -12.54 -21.21 0.49
CA LEU A 158 -13.69 -20.51 1.05
C LEU A 158 -14.87 -20.53 0.06
N GLU A 159 -16.07 -20.79 0.55
CA GLU A 159 -17.30 -20.72 -0.26
C GLU A 159 -18.09 -19.44 0.05
N ASN A 160 -18.22 -19.10 1.34
CA ASN A 160 -18.95 -17.94 1.82
C ASN A 160 -18.05 -16.99 2.60
N GLU A 161 -18.33 -15.69 2.55
CA GLU A 161 -17.48 -14.64 3.17
C GLU A 161 -17.53 -14.65 4.70
N ASP A 162 -18.63 -15.10 5.28
CA ASP A 162 -18.87 -15.26 6.70
C ASP A 162 -18.04 -16.38 7.36
N GLU A 163 -17.40 -17.22 6.58
CA GLU A 163 -16.43 -18.21 7.07
C GLU A 163 -15.06 -17.59 7.42
N ALA A 164 -14.80 -16.33 7.02
CA ALA A 164 -13.56 -15.63 7.28
C ALA A 164 -13.68 -14.76 8.54
N ILE A 165 -12.75 -14.93 9.47
CA ILE A 165 -12.66 -14.15 10.71
C ILE A 165 -11.34 -13.38 10.78
N THR A 166 -11.32 -12.26 11.47
CA THR A 166 -10.08 -11.52 11.80
C THR A 166 -9.49 -12.03 13.12
N GLY A 167 -8.21 -11.74 13.36
CA GLY A 167 -7.57 -12.11 14.63
C GLY A 167 -8.22 -11.47 15.87
N SER A 168 -8.96 -10.37 15.71
CA SER A 168 -9.74 -9.73 16.79
C SER A 168 -11.10 -10.38 17.03
N GLU A 169 -11.58 -11.21 16.10
CA GLU A 169 -12.83 -11.97 16.18
C GLU A 169 -12.60 -13.39 16.70
N LEU A 170 -11.34 -13.78 16.91
CA LEU A 170 -10.90 -15.11 17.37
C LEU A 170 -10.80 -15.13 18.89
#